data_6365b309e6d16da3b8bc4372d85aa33b
#
_entry.id   6365b309e6d16da3b8bc4372d85aa33b
#
_cell.length_a   1.000
_cell.length_b   1.000
_cell.length_c   1.000
_cell.angle_alpha   90.00
_cell.angle_beta   90.00
_cell.angle_gamma   90.00
#
_symmetry.space_group_name_H-M   'P 1'
#
loop_
_entity.id
_entity.type
_entity.pdbx_description
1 polymer ?
#
loop_
_entity_poly.entity_id
_entity_poly.type
_entity_poly.pdbx_seq_one_letter_code
_entity_poly.pdbx_strand_id
1 'polypeptide(L)'
;VLRNHSFKGYLKEEEHRGRAAKENQIVTILQACTNRRDQLLLLLLAETGYRIGELLGVKYVKDIDYKNHMIRVCFREDNENEARAKNAEYRSAKISNDTFEFLMDYLARYRKILQHQDYLFVNIMGDGIGKPLKVDSVYDMLDRMEKKTGVKITPHMLRHYFANMRKSA
;
A
#
# COMPACT_ATOMS: atom_id res chain seq x y z
N VAL A 1 13.80 10.54 -25.21
CA VAL A 1 14.74 9.50 -24.86
C VAL A 1 14.60 8.33 -25.81
N LEU A 2 15.68 8.05 -26.45
CA LEU A 2 15.69 6.96 -27.41
C LEU A 2 15.80 5.62 -26.76
N ARG A 3 14.99 4.74 -27.22
CA ARG A 3 14.99 3.34 -26.84
C ARG A 3 15.69 2.58 -27.95
N ASN A 4 16.69 1.86 -27.62
CA ASN A 4 17.34 0.98 -28.58
C ASN A 4 16.60 -0.36 -28.60
N HIS A 5 17.25 -1.41 -28.93
CA HIS A 5 16.69 -2.76 -29.01
C HIS A 5 15.48 -2.99 -28.10
N SER A 6 14.57 -3.86 -28.48
CA SER A 6 13.33 -4.13 -27.71
C SER A 6 12.47 -2.91 -27.45
N PHE A 7 12.49 -1.95 -28.37
CA PHE A 7 11.78 -0.69 -28.24
C PHE A 7 10.31 -0.87 -27.88
N LYS A 8 9.61 -1.80 -28.51
CA LYS A 8 8.23 -2.13 -28.19
C LYS A 8 8.06 -2.66 -26.77
N GLY A 9 9.00 -3.52 -26.35
CA GLY A 9 8.99 -4.06 -24.99
C GLY A 9 9.27 -2.99 -23.96
N TYR A 10 10.19 -2.09 -24.24
CA TYR A 10 10.52 -0.97 -23.39
C TYR A 10 9.32 -0.04 -23.20
N LEU A 11 8.68 0.36 -24.30
CA LEU A 11 7.51 1.23 -24.23
C LEU A 11 6.38 0.60 -23.42
N LYS A 12 6.18 -0.70 -23.58
CA LYS A 12 5.17 -1.43 -22.84
C LYS A 12 5.49 -1.47 -21.33
N GLU A 13 6.75 -1.69 -20.99
CA GLU A 13 7.20 -1.62 -19.60
C GLU A 13 7.05 -0.21 -19.03
N GLU A 14 7.40 0.79 -19.80
CA GLU A 14 7.30 2.17 -19.35
C GLU A 14 5.85 2.60 -19.16
N GLU A 15 4.96 2.17 -20.05
CA GLU A 15 3.53 2.37 -19.87
C GLU A 15 3.02 1.77 -18.56
N HIS A 16 3.51 0.59 -18.18
CA HIS A 16 3.15 -0.05 -16.94
C HIS A 16 3.83 0.58 -15.72
N ARG A 17 5.10 0.91 -15.83
CA ARG A 17 5.92 1.40 -14.71
C ARG A 17 5.84 2.91 -14.53
N GLY A 18 5.77 3.65 -15.64
CA GLY A 18 5.81 5.11 -15.63
C GLY A 18 4.48 5.76 -15.38
N ARG A 19 3.40 5.01 -15.41
CA ARG A 19 2.07 5.55 -15.26
C ARG A 19 1.70 5.72 -13.80
N ALA A 20 1.75 6.96 -13.33
CA ALA A 20 1.25 7.29 -12.01
C ALA A 20 -0.29 7.28 -12.01
N ALA A 21 -0.86 6.91 -10.87
CA ALA A 21 -2.28 7.13 -10.63
C ALA A 21 -2.56 8.64 -10.63
N LYS A 22 -3.67 9.05 -11.23
CA LYS A 22 -4.15 10.42 -11.17
C LYS A 22 -4.96 10.62 -9.89
N GLU A 23 -4.92 11.81 -9.34
CA GLU A 23 -5.64 12.11 -8.09
C GLU A 23 -7.13 11.79 -8.19
N ASN A 24 -7.78 12.15 -9.31
CA ASN A 24 -9.20 11.83 -9.51
C ASN A 24 -9.47 10.33 -9.56
N GLN A 25 -8.54 9.54 -10.08
CA GLN A 25 -8.65 8.07 -10.09
C GLN A 25 -8.56 7.53 -8.67
N ILE A 26 -7.65 8.03 -7.86
CA ILE A 26 -7.48 7.63 -6.46
C ILE A 26 -8.77 7.94 -5.69
N VAL A 27 -9.31 9.14 -5.86
CA VAL A 27 -10.57 9.55 -5.21
C VAL A 27 -11.72 8.62 -5.61
N THR A 28 -11.84 8.32 -6.90
CA THR A 28 -12.88 7.42 -7.41
C THR A 28 -12.80 6.03 -6.75
N ILE A 29 -11.60 5.47 -6.67
CA ILE A 29 -11.40 4.16 -6.04
C ILE A 29 -11.67 4.21 -4.53
N LEU A 30 -11.22 5.25 -3.84
CA LEU A 30 -11.50 5.43 -2.42
C LEU A 30 -12.99 5.51 -2.12
N GLN A 31 -13.74 6.22 -2.96
CA GLN A 31 -15.19 6.33 -2.81
C GLN A 31 -15.91 5.01 -3.12
N ALA A 32 -15.33 4.19 -3.96
CA ALA A 32 -15.88 2.88 -4.31
C ALA A 32 -15.60 1.80 -3.26
N CYS A 33 -14.65 2.03 -2.37
CA CYS A 33 -14.33 1.09 -1.30
C CYS A 33 -15.53 0.89 -0.37
N THR A 34 -15.78 -0.35 0.02
CA THR A 34 -16.93 -0.71 0.87
C THR A 34 -16.57 -0.78 2.35
N ASN A 35 -15.30 -0.63 2.69
CA ASN A 35 -14.84 -0.76 4.07
C ASN A 35 -13.62 0.13 4.35
N ARG A 36 -13.38 0.37 5.62
CA ARG A 36 -12.29 1.22 6.10
C ARG A 36 -10.90 0.63 5.89
N ARG A 37 -10.79 -0.70 5.92
CA ARG A 37 -9.51 -1.37 5.69
C ARG A 37 -8.97 -1.05 4.30
N ASP A 38 -9.80 -1.21 3.26
CA ASP A 38 -9.38 -0.95 1.89
C ASP A 38 -9.06 0.52 1.67
N GLN A 39 -9.86 1.41 2.23
CA GLN A 39 -9.61 2.85 2.15
C GLN A 39 -8.27 3.22 2.80
N LEU A 40 -8.00 2.73 4.01
CA LEU A 40 -6.76 3.01 4.71
C LEU A 40 -5.55 2.46 3.94
N LEU A 41 -5.65 1.24 3.43
CA LEU A 41 -4.57 0.63 2.67
C LEU A 41 -4.17 1.48 1.47
N LEU A 42 -5.15 1.95 0.70
CA LEU A 42 -4.91 2.77 -0.47
C LEU A 42 -4.36 4.15 -0.10
N LEU A 43 -4.89 4.76 0.96
CA LEU A 43 -4.36 6.04 1.47
C LEU A 43 -2.89 5.90 1.88
N LEU A 44 -2.54 4.84 2.59
CA LEU A 44 -1.17 4.64 3.03
C LEU A 44 -0.22 4.35 1.86
N LEU A 45 -0.65 3.57 0.87
CA LEU A 45 0.16 3.35 -0.32
C LEU A 45 0.46 4.66 -1.05
N ALA A 46 -0.55 5.52 -1.21
CA ALA A 46 -0.40 6.80 -1.89
C ALA A 46 0.43 7.80 -1.09
N GLU A 47 0.34 7.76 0.24
CA GLU A 47 0.99 8.75 1.10
C GLU A 47 2.41 8.38 1.51
N THR A 48 2.73 7.09 1.56
CA THR A 48 4.05 6.62 1.99
C THR A 48 4.95 6.18 0.85
N GLY A 49 4.38 5.81 -0.28
CA GLY A 49 5.14 5.24 -1.39
C GLY A 49 5.72 3.86 -1.12
N TYR A 50 5.28 3.19 -0.07
CA TYR A 50 5.75 1.85 0.26
C TYR A 50 5.27 0.82 -0.76
N ARG A 51 6.03 -0.27 -0.91
CA ARG A 51 5.58 -1.43 -1.67
C ARG A 51 4.47 -2.13 -0.91
N ILE A 52 3.55 -2.74 -1.63
CA ILE A 52 2.42 -3.44 -1.01
C ILE A 52 2.88 -4.50 0.00
N GLY A 53 3.89 -5.29 -0.34
CA GLY A 53 4.42 -6.30 0.56
C GLY A 53 5.04 -5.72 1.83
N GLU A 54 5.68 -4.56 1.73
CA GLU A 54 6.23 -3.85 2.88
C GLU A 54 5.12 -3.37 3.81
N LEU A 55 4.08 -2.78 3.23
CA LEU A 55 2.96 -2.25 4.02
C LEU A 55 2.16 -3.35 4.70
N LEU A 56 1.95 -4.48 4.03
CA LEU A 56 1.25 -5.62 4.63
C LEU A 56 2.04 -6.29 5.75
N GLY A 57 3.34 -6.03 5.86
CA GLY A 57 4.16 -6.50 6.96
C GLY A 57 4.14 -5.62 8.20
N VAL A 58 3.47 -4.47 8.16
CA VAL A 58 3.40 -3.54 9.29
C VAL A 58 2.64 -4.15 10.45
N LYS A 59 3.22 -4.05 11.64
CA LYS A 59 2.58 -4.44 12.90
C LYS A 59 2.09 -3.21 13.63
N TYR A 60 0.82 -3.18 14.00
CA TYR A 60 0.17 -1.96 14.48
C TYR A 60 0.68 -1.46 15.83
N VAL A 61 1.19 -2.36 16.68
CA VAL A 61 1.78 -1.94 17.97
C VAL A 61 3.24 -1.52 17.81
N LYS A 62 4.00 -2.32 17.05
CA LYS A 62 5.45 -2.19 16.98
C LYS A 62 5.92 -1.16 15.95
N ASP A 63 5.24 -1.07 14.82
CA ASP A 63 5.75 -0.36 13.64
C ASP A 63 5.09 0.99 13.41
N ILE A 64 4.20 1.41 14.30
CA ILE A 64 3.55 2.73 14.21
C ILE A 64 4.00 3.58 15.38
N ASP A 65 4.57 4.75 15.05
CA ASP A 65 4.85 5.78 16.02
C ASP A 65 3.63 6.69 16.12
N TYR A 66 2.80 6.42 17.12
CA TYR A 66 1.53 7.14 17.31
C TYR A 66 1.73 8.59 17.77
N LYS A 67 2.89 8.90 18.34
CA LYS A 67 3.20 10.25 18.78
C LYS A 67 3.60 11.15 17.62
N ASN A 68 4.42 10.61 16.72
CA ASN A 68 4.98 11.38 15.61
C ASN A 68 4.29 11.09 14.27
N HIS A 69 3.24 10.29 14.26
CA HIS A 69 2.47 9.90 13.08
C HIS A 69 3.35 9.30 11.98
N MET A 70 4.15 8.33 12.36
CA MET A 70 5.06 7.66 11.42
C MET A 70 4.78 6.17 11.34
N ILE A 71 4.94 5.61 10.16
CA ILE A 71 4.82 4.18 9.92
C ILE A 71 6.17 3.66 9.46
N ARG A 72 6.64 2.62 10.15
CA ARG A 72 7.91 1.97 9.85
C ARG A 72 7.66 0.67 9.11
N VAL A 73 8.42 0.43 8.05
CA VAL A 73 8.42 -0.83 7.33
C VAL A 73 9.80 -1.46 7.37
N CYS A 74 9.83 -2.78 7.32
CA CYS A 74 11.06 -3.52 7.15
C CYS A 74 11.34 -3.65 5.66
N PHE A 75 12.43 -3.04 5.23
CA PHE A 75 12.91 -3.13 3.87
C PHE A 75 13.89 -4.30 3.76
N ARG A 76 13.55 -5.25 2.89
CA ARG A 76 14.47 -6.30 2.51
C ARG A 76 14.75 -6.16 1.03
N GLU A 77 16.01 -5.96 0.68
CA GLU A 77 16.39 -6.09 -0.72
C GLU A 77 16.13 -7.53 -1.16
N ASP A 78 15.51 -7.69 -2.33
CA ASP A 78 15.33 -8.97 -2.97
C ASP A 78 16.71 -9.49 -3.40
N ASN A 79 17.44 -10.05 -2.47
CA ASN A 79 18.71 -10.70 -2.76
C ASN A 79 18.63 -12.16 -2.38
N GLU A 80 18.95 -12.99 -3.33
CA GLU A 80 19.05 -14.44 -3.19
C GLU A 80 20.11 -14.88 -2.15
N ASN A 81 20.77 -13.92 -1.52
CA ASN A 81 21.84 -14.20 -0.58
C ASN A 81 21.32 -14.11 0.86
N GLU A 82 21.18 -15.26 1.51
CA GLU A 82 20.73 -15.38 2.91
C GLU A 82 21.52 -14.52 3.89
N ALA A 83 22.77 -14.22 3.59
CA ALA A 83 23.62 -13.39 4.46
C ALA A 83 23.11 -11.95 4.59
N ARG A 84 22.37 -11.45 3.61
CA ARG A 84 21.79 -10.09 3.64
C ARG A 84 20.43 -10.04 4.33
N ALA A 85 19.75 -11.15 4.51
CA ALA A 85 18.52 -11.22 5.28
C ALA A 85 18.74 -10.87 6.76
N LYS A 86 19.99 -10.92 7.23
CA LYS A 86 20.37 -10.52 8.60
C LYS A 86 20.44 -9.02 8.80
N ASN A 87 20.53 -8.23 7.72
CA ASN A 87 20.60 -6.77 7.76
C ASN A 87 19.29 -6.16 7.29
N ALA A 88 18.21 -6.47 8.01
CA ALA A 88 16.92 -5.87 7.74
C ALA A 88 17.00 -4.37 8.01
N GLU A 89 16.87 -3.57 6.98
CA GLU A 89 16.78 -2.12 7.11
C GLU A 89 15.35 -1.70 7.33
N TYR A 90 15.17 -0.71 8.19
CA TYR A 90 13.87 -0.14 8.46
C TYR A 90 13.79 1.25 7.85
N ARG A 91 12.64 1.56 7.25
CA ARG A 91 12.32 2.90 6.77
C ARG A 91 11.05 3.38 7.43
N SER A 92 11.03 4.67 7.74
CA SER A 92 9.85 5.31 8.33
C SER A 92 9.33 6.40 7.41
N ALA A 93 8.03 6.54 7.33
CA ALA A 93 7.37 7.61 6.60
C ALA A 93 6.34 8.28 7.49
N LYS A 94 6.28 9.60 7.39
CA LYS A 94 5.29 10.40 8.10
C LYS A 94 3.97 10.38 7.32
N ILE A 95 2.87 10.27 8.03
CA ILE A 95 1.54 10.37 7.45
C ILE A 95 0.87 11.66 7.93
N SER A 96 -0.09 12.15 7.15
CA SER A 96 -0.84 13.36 7.50
C SER A 96 -1.71 13.12 8.74
N ASN A 97 -2.11 14.21 9.37
CA ASN A 97 -3.02 14.13 10.52
C ASN A 97 -4.36 13.50 10.15
N ASP A 98 -4.87 13.80 8.96
CA ASP A 98 -6.13 13.24 8.49
C ASP A 98 -6.02 11.72 8.29
N THR A 99 -4.95 11.25 7.68
CA THR A 99 -4.72 9.81 7.51
C THR A 99 -4.46 9.13 8.85
N PHE A 100 -3.79 9.79 9.76
CA PHE A 100 -3.61 9.26 11.12
C PHE A 100 -4.94 9.09 11.84
N GLU A 101 -5.85 10.07 11.75
CA GLU A 101 -7.20 9.94 12.32
C GLU A 101 -7.96 8.77 11.68
N PHE A 102 -7.80 8.60 10.38
CA PHE A 102 -8.39 7.48 9.66
C PHE A 102 -7.84 6.13 10.15
N LEU A 103 -6.54 6.07 10.39
CA LEU A 103 -5.89 4.90 10.99
C LEU A 103 -6.47 4.60 12.37
N MET A 104 -6.64 5.62 13.21
CA MET A 104 -7.21 5.44 14.55
C MET A 104 -8.65 4.94 14.49
N ASP A 105 -9.45 5.45 13.56
CA ASP A 105 -10.81 4.96 13.32
C ASP A 105 -10.81 3.48 12.88
N TYR A 106 -9.90 3.12 11.99
CA TYR A 106 -9.75 1.73 11.55
C TYR A 106 -9.43 0.81 12.74
N LEU A 107 -8.46 1.19 13.56
CA LEU A 107 -8.07 0.41 14.73
C LEU A 107 -9.22 0.24 15.73
N ALA A 108 -10.01 1.28 15.91
CA ALA A 108 -11.18 1.24 16.79
C ALA A 108 -12.28 0.32 16.25
N ARG A 109 -12.58 0.44 14.95
CA ARG A 109 -13.64 -0.36 14.31
C ARG A 109 -13.36 -1.84 14.30
N TYR A 110 -12.10 -2.22 14.07
CA TYR A 110 -11.69 -3.62 13.94
C TYR A 110 -10.94 -4.14 15.16
N ARG A 111 -11.06 -3.45 16.29
CA ARG A 111 -10.36 -3.81 17.54
C ARG A 111 -10.52 -5.27 17.91
N LYS A 112 -11.73 -5.82 17.84
CA LYS A 112 -12.00 -7.21 18.21
C LYS A 112 -11.26 -8.20 17.32
N ILE A 113 -11.12 -7.88 16.03
CA ILE A 113 -10.40 -8.70 15.07
C ILE A 113 -8.89 -8.55 15.27
N LEU A 114 -8.43 -7.31 15.46
CA LEU A 114 -7.01 -6.98 15.54
C LEU A 114 -6.34 -7.46 16.83
N GLN A 115 -7.08 -7.54 17.92
CA GLN A 115 -6.51 -7.85 19.23
C GLN A 115 -5.87 -9.25 19.34
N HIS A 116 -6.15 -10.16 18.42
CA HIS A 116 -5.66 -11.53 18.45
C HIS A 116 -4.40 -11.77 17.63
N GLN A 117 -3.86 -10.75 17.01
CA GLN A 117 -2.67 -10.84 16.19
C GLN A 117 -2.01 -9.46 16.06
N ASP A 118 -0.85 -9.36 15.38
CA ASP A 118 -0.02 -8.15 15.40
C ASP A 118 -0.13 -7.30 14.14
N TYR A 119 -0.54 -7.88 13.01
CA TYR A 119 -0.53 -7.17 11.73
C TYR A 119 -1.61 -6.12 11.65
N LEU A 120 -1.27 -4.99 11.02
CA LEU A 120 -2.21 -3.90 10.80
C LEU A 120 -3.32 -4.30 9.84
N PHE A 121 -2.98 -4.97 8.74
CA PHE A 121 -3.94 -5.34 7.72
C PHE A 121 -4.27 -6.82 7.78
N VAL A 122 -5.55 -7.11 7.99
CA VAL A 122 -6.08 -8.46 8.17
C VAL A 122 -7.32 -8.67 7.32
N ASN A 123 -7.69 -9.92 7.13
CA ASN A 123 -8.97 -10.27 6.54
C ASN A 123 -10.09 -9.89 7.51
N ILE A 124 -11.11 -9.22 7.00
CA ILE A 124 -12.21 -8.68 7.82
C ILE A 124 -13.53 -9.41 7.61
N MET A 125 -13.57 -10.40 6.73
CA MET A 125 -14.75 -11.22 6.48
C MET A 125 -14.36 -12.63 6.04
N GLY A 126 -15.31 -13.55 6.11
CA GLY A 126 -15.13 -14.93 5.69
C GLY A 126 -14.42 -15.79 6.74
N ASP A 127 -14.06 -17.01 6.34
CA ASP A 127 -13.46 -18.00 7.24
C ASP A 127 -12.06 -17.61 7.72
N GLY A 128 -11.41 -16.71 7.00
CA GLY A 128 -10.06 -16.26 7.34
C GLY A 128 -10.01 -14.97 8.15
N ILE A 129 -11.11 -14.54 8.78
CA ILE A 129 -11.14 -13.32 9.58
C ILE A 129 -9.97 -13.27 10.57
N GLY A 130 -9.27 -12.14 10.59
CA GLY A 130 -8.15 -11.91 11.50
C GLY A 130 -6.81 -12.41 11.02
N LYS A 131 -6.77 -13.21 9.97
CA LYS A 131 -5.50 -13.64 9.36
C LYS A 131 -4.88 -12.48 8.58
N PRO A 132 -3.54 -12.41 8.51
CA PRO A 132 -2.87 -11.35 7.75
C PRO A 132 -3.36 -11.28 6.31
N LEU A 133 -3.63 -10.07 5.85
CA LEU A 133 -4.04 -9.82 4.46
C LEU A 133 -2.89 -10.14 3.52
N LYS A 134 -3.19 -10.88 2.46
CA LYS A 134 -2.20 -11.25 1.45
C LYS A 134 -2.21 -10.30 0.27
N VAL A 135 -1.08 -10.21 -0.41
CA VAL A 135 -0.92 -9.37 -1.62
C VAL A 135 -1.97 -9.73 -2.67
N ASP A 136 -2.19 -11.01 -2.92
CA ASP A 136 -3.18 -11.46 -3.91
C ASP A 136 -4.58 -10.94 -3.61
N SER A 137 -4.95 -10.88 -2.33
CA SER A 137 -6.26 -10.34 -1.92
C SER A 137 -6.40 -8.85 -2.25
N VAL A 138 -5.31 -8.11 -2.16
CA VAL A 138 -5.30 -6.69 -2.54
C VAL A 138 -5.50 -6.52 -4.04
N TYR A 139 -4.81 -7.31 -4.85
CA TYR A 139 -4.99 -7.29 -6.31
C TYR A 139 -6.41 -7.70 -6.71
N ASP A 140 -6.98 -8.70 -6.05
CA ASP A 140 -8.38 -9.10 -6.28
C ASP A 140 -9.35 -7.96 -5.93
N MET A 141 -9.10 -7.26 -4.84
CA MET A 141 -9.90 -6.10 -4.45
C MET A 141 -9.81 -5.01 -5.51
N LEU A 142 -8.63 -4.70 -6.00
CA LEU A 142 -8.44 -3.67 -7.03
C LEU A 142 -9.08 -4.09 -8.36
N ASP A 143 -9.04 -5.36 -8.71
CA ASP A 143 -9.73 -5.88 -9.90
C ASP A 143 -11.24 -5.71 -9.78
N ARG A 144 -11.82 -5.99 -8.63
CA ARG A 144 -13.24 -5.74 -8.38
C ARG A 144 -13.58 -4.27 -8.49
N MET A 145 -12.73 -3.39 -7.99
CA MET A 145 -12.92 -1.95 -8.10
C MET A 145 -12.86 -1.48 -9.55
N GLU A 146 -11.94 -2.02 -10.35
CA GLU A 146 -11.88 -1.72 -11.78
C GLU A 146 -13.15 -2.11 -12.50
N LYS A 147 -13.69 -3.30 -12.23
CA LYS A 147 -14.96 -3.75 -12.83
C LYS A 147 -16.12 -2.85 -12.44
N LYS A 148 -16.11 -2.35 -11.21
CA LYS A 148 -17.18 -1.49 -10.69
C LYS A 148 -17.10 -0.05 -11.19
N THR A 149 -15.90 0.50 -11.31
CA THR A 149 -15.67 1.92 -11.58
C THR A 149 -15.15 2.22 -12.97
N GLY A 150 -14.59 1.23 -13.66
CA GLY A 150 -13.85 1.42 -14.90
C GLY A 150 -12.45 1.99 -14.71
N VAL A 151 -12.03 2.23 -13.47
CA VAL A 151 -10.72 2.80 -13.15
C VAL A 151 -9.77 1.72 -12.69
N LYS A 152 -8.63 1.61 -13.37
CA LYS A 152 -7.57 0.67 -13.00
C LYS A 152 -6.53 1.38 -12.16
N ILE A 153 -6.32 0.89 -10.94
CA ILE A 153 -5.23 1.31 -10.06
C ILE A 153 -4.47 0.08 -9.58
N THR A 154 -3.16 0.20 -9.54
CA THR A 154 -2.27 -0.82 -8.97
C THR A 154 -1.45 -0.19 -7.83
N PRO A 155 -0.93 -0.99 -6.90
CA PRO A 155 -0.03 -0.46 -5.87
C PRO A 155 1.17 0.28 -6.45
N HIS A 156 1.70 -0.21 -7.56
CA HIS A 156 2.83 0.42 -8.25
C HIS A 156 2.48 1.82 -8.76
N MET A 157 1.28 1.99 -9.30
CA MET A 157 0.79 3.31 -9.74
C MET A 157 0.69 4.30 -8.58
N LEU A 158 0.31 3.84 -7.40
CA LEU A 158 0.26 4.66 -6.19
C LEU A 158 1.66 5.08 -5.72
N ARG A 159 2.64 4.20 -5.83
CA ARG A 159 4.03 4.56 -5.58
C ARG A 159 4.53 5.66 -6.53
N HIS A 160 4.20 5.56 -7.80
CA HIS A 160 4.53 6.59 -8.78
C HIS A 160 3.84 7.92 -8.46
N TYR A 161 2.59 7.88 -8.06
CA TYR A 161 1.88 9.07 -7.60
C TYR A 161 2.64 9.74 -6.45
N PHE A 162 3.02 8.98 -5.44
CA PHE A 162 3.79 9.48 -4.30
C PHE A 162 5.12 10.11 -4.74
N ALA A 163 5.86 9.43 -5.59
CA ALA A 163 7.15 9.94 -6.09
C ALA A 163 6.99 11.24 -6.88
N ASN A 164 5.94 11.35 -7.69
CA ASN A 164 5.66 12.56 -8.45
C ASN A 164 5.25 13.73 -7.54
N MET A 165 4.46 13.46 -6.52
CA MET A 165 4.07 14.48 -5.54
C MET A 165 5.27 15.02 -4.77
N ARG A 166 6.22 14.15 -4.42
CA ARG A 166 7.47 14.59 -3.76
C ARG A 166 8.33 15.47 -4.65
N LYS A 167 8.38 15.19 -5.95
CA LYS A 167 9.14 16.00 -6.91
C LYS A 167 8.51 17.38 -7.14
N SER A 168 7.21 17.49 -6.95
CA SER A 168 6.46 18.73 -7.13
C SER A 168 6.44 19.62 -5.90
N ALA A 169 6.85 19.09 -4.77
CA ALA A 169 6.85 19.81 -3.49
C ALA A 169 8.04 20.73 -3.33
#